data_77331b5b74e25c2e5d1de2b3bfe55916
#
_entry.id   77331b5b74e25c2e5d1de2b3bfe55916
#
_cell.length_a   1.000
_cell.length_b   1.000
_cell.length_c   1.000
_cell.angle_alpha   90.00
_cell.angle_beta   90.00
_cell.angle_gamma   90.00
#
_symmetry.space_group_name_H-M   'P 1'
#
loop_
_entity.id
_entity.type
_entity.pdbx_description
1 polymer ?
#
loop_
_entity_poly.entity_id
_entity_poly.type
_entity_poly.pdbx_seq_one_letter_code
_entity_poly.pdbx_strand_id
1 'polypeptide(L)'
;MEESSAASSKMGVRVKTNHLNRLLPIRTYNELLFQIPGMVSCKPDADVAASVITGSNLMALLENTHEGDFPFYFRIGVKSRMGLSERSKFAKKVASKLEELTAHKLRNSTSHYEFEIRMIEGKSGDYYLLVKLNTIVDRRFSYREEFIPTSIKPVNAALLVELAKDYMIPDAQILDPFCGVGTMLIERQKVVKGNTSYGIDHSPEAIEKAIYNTNLADQIVHYINKDCFTFTHDYPFDEIFTEMPYATGQKTEAEIREVYEKFFPFAKRVLGPEGTIIMYTRNREYVKQFAVKSNFRILKEIKITQRPESYLMILK
;
A
#
# COMPACT_ATOMS: atom_id res chain seq x y z
N MET A 1 9.29 -29.87 -12.45
CA MET A 1 8.76 -28.76 -11.61
C MET A 1 9.81 -27.66 -11.67
N GLU A 2 9.57 -26.58 -12.42
CA GLU A 2 10.48 -25.45 -12.37
C GLU A 2 10.28 -24.72 -11.04
N GLU A 3 11.31 -24.67 -10.22
CA GLU A 3 11.29 -23.99 -8.95
C GLU A 3 11.16 -22.49 -9.16
N SER A 4 10.16 -21.87 -8.55
CA SER A 4 10.06 -20.43 -8.47
C SER A 4 11.18 -19.91 -7.56
N SER A 5 11.97 -18.92 -8.02
CA SER A 5 13.02 -18.29 -7.22
C SER A 5 12.67 -16.84 -6.91
N ALA A 6 13.04 -16.36 -5.73
CA ALA A 6 12.86 -14.98 -5.32
C ALA A 6 14.15 -14.40 -4.74
N ALA A 7 14.45 -13.15 -5.09
CA ALA A 7 15.55 -12.39 -4.54
C ALA A 7 15.08 -11.00 -4.09
N SER A 8 15.44 -10.62 -2.88
CA SER A 8 15.02 -9.34 -2.29
C SER A 8 16.11 -8.28 -2.43
N SER A 9 15.71 -7.04 -2.63
CA SER A 9 16.58 -5.86 -2.64
C SER A 9 15.87 -4.68 -1.97
N LYS A 10 16.60 -3.57 -1.76
CA LYS A 10 15.97 -2.32 -1.25
C LYS A 10 14.94 -1.70 -2.21
N MET A 11 14.92 -2.13 -3.46
CA MET A 11 13.98 -1.62 -4.47
C MET A 11 12.75 -2.49 -4.66
N GLY A 12 12.81 -3.74 -4.22
CA GLY A 12 11.71 -4.68 -4.35
C GLY A 12 12.17 -6.13 -4.31
N VAL A 13 11.23 -7.03 -4.55
CA VAL A 13 11.47 -8.47 -4.65
C VAL A 13 11.43 -8.85 -6.13
N ARG A 14 12.47 -9.51 -6.62
CA ARG A 14 12.48 -10.11 -7.95
C ARG A 14 12.03 -11.56 -7.83
N VAL A 15 11.05 -11.92 -8.63
CA VAL A 15 10.53 -13.30 -8.68
C VAL A 15 10.67 -13.82 -10.11
N LYS A 16 11.20 -15.02 -10.27
CA LYS A 16 11.18 -15.78 -11.53
C LYS A 16 10.13 -16.88 -11.36
N THR A 17 9.08 -16.88 -12.17
CA THR A 17 7.99 -17.84 -12.09
C THR A 17 7.24 -17.94 -13.42
N ASN A 18 6.70 -19.13 -13.70
CA ASN A 18 5.73 -19.37 -14.79
C ASN A 18 4.28 -19.29 -14.28
N HIS A 19 4.07 -18.96 -13.00
CA HIS A 19 2.77 -18.93 -12.34
C HIS A 19 2.39 -17.51 -11.91
N LEU A 20 2.17 -16.61 -12.87
CA LEU A 20 1.79 -15.22 -12.59
C LEU A 20 0.50 -15.13 -11.74
N ASN A 21 -0.44 -16.03 -11.96
CA ASN A 21 -1.69 -16.12 -11.20
C ASN A 21 -1.49 -16.30 -9.67
N ARG A 22 -0.33 -16.80 -9.23
CA ARG A 22 0.02 -16.89 -7.80
C ARG A 22 0.53 -15.57 -7.23
N LEU A 23 1.02 -14.65 -8.07
CA LEU A 23 1.51 -13.34 -7.65
C LEU A 23 0.38 -12.31 -7.57
N LEU A 24 -0.59 -12.39 -8.47
CA LEU A 24 -1.66 -11.39 -8.58
C LEU A 24 -2.49 -11.22 -7.30
N PRO A 25 -2.82 -12.27 -6.51
CA PRO A 25 -3.59 -12.11 -5.28
C PRO A 25 -2.78 -11.62 -4.08
N ILE A 26 -1.44 -11.55 -4.15
CA ILE A 26 -0.60 -11.07 -3.05
C ILE A 26 -0.90 -9.59 -2.80
N ARG A 27 -1.31 -9.24 -1.58
CA ARG A 27 -1.82 -7.91 -1.24
C ARG A 27 -0.76 -6.90 -0.79
N THR A 28 0.49 -7.34 -0.57
CA THR A 28 1.55 -6.54 0.08
C THR A 28 2.54 -5.86 -0.87
N TYR A 29 2.32 -5.88 -2.18
CA TYR A 29 3.14 -5.13 -3.13
C TYR A 29 2.39 -3.94 -3.72
N ASN A 30 3.10 -2.85 -4.02
CA ASN A 30 2.51 -1.66 -4.64
C ASN A 30 2.30 -1.83 -6.14
N GLU A 31 3.30 -2.37 -6.85
CA GLU A 31 3.30 -2.51 -8.31
C GLU A 31 3.94 -3.83 -8.71
N LEU A 32 3.40 -4.44 -9.76
CA LEU A 32 4.01 -5.55 -10.46
C LEU A 32 4.66 -5.01 -11.73
N LEU A 33 5.97 -5.25 -11.86
CA LEU A 33 6.78 -4.79 -12.99
C LEU A 33 7.50 -5.99 -13.61
N PHE A 34 7.55 -6.02 -14.93
CA PHE A 34 8.19 -7.09 -15.70
C PHE A 34 9.57 -6.68 -16.19
N GLN A 35 10.53 -7.55 -16.01
CA GLN A 35 11.84 -7.41 -16.62
C GLN A 35 11.82 -8.07 -18.00
N ILE A 36 12.07 -7.30 -19.05
CA ILE A 36 12.14 -7.81 -20.42
C ILE A 36 13.60 -8.22 -20.71
N PRO A 37 13.84 -9.41 -21.29
CA PRO A 37 15.18 -9.83 -21.70
C PRO A 37 15.82 -8.80 -22.62
N GLY A 38 17.09 -8.45 -22.37
CA GLY A 38 17.82 -7.40 -23.09
C GLY A 38 17.55 -5.98 -22.62
N MET A 39 16.46 -5.72 -21.87
CA MET A 39 16.15 -4.41 -21.29
C MET A 39 16.94 -4.21 -19.99
N VAL A 40 18.21 -3.84 -20.13
CA VAL A 40 19.15 -3.63 -19.01
C VAL A 40 19.08 -2.19 -18.48
N SER A 41 19.84 -1.90 -17.41
CA SER A 41 19.98 -0.52 -16.93
C SER A 41 20.75 0.34 -17.95
N CYS A 42 20.46 1.64 -17.98
CA CYS A 42 21.11 2.60 -18.84
C CYS A 42 21.42 3.91 -18.11
N LYS A 43 22.31 4.72 -18.68
CA LYS A 43 22.56 6.09 -18.22
C LYS A 43 21.32 6.96 -18.40
N PRO A 44 21.20 8.10 -17.67
CA PRO A 44 20.09 9.06 -17.80
C PRO A 44 20.19 9.87 -19.11
N ASP A 45 20.29 9.17 -20.21
CA ASP A 45 20.36 9.70 -21.58
C ASP A 45 19.20 9.12 -22.40
N ALA A 46 18.48 9.96 -23.13
CA ALA A 46 17.27 9.54 -23.83
C ALA A 46 17.55 8.69 -25.05
N ASP A 47 18.65 8.96 -25.76
CA ASP A 47 19.05 8.20 -26.94
C ASP A 47 19.56 6.81 -26.53
N VAL A 48 20.34 6.76 -25.46
CA VAL A 48 20.80 5.49 -24.87
C VAL A 48 19.63 4.66 -24.36
N ALA A 49 18.70 5.28 -23.62
CA ALA A 49 17.53 4.57 -23.11
C ALA A 49 16.67 4.00 -24.25
N ALA A 50 16.38 4.80 -25.28
CA ALA A 50 15.62 4.34 -26.43
C ALA A 50 16.33 3.20 -27.18
N SER A 51 17.66 3.28 -27.36
CA SER A 51 18.44 2.22 -28.01
C SER A 51 18.42 0.91 -27.19
N VAL A 52 18.53 0.98 -25.87
CA VAL A 52 18.45 -0.21 -25.00
C VAL A 52 17.05 -0.83 -25.08
N ILE A 53 15.99 -0.03 -25.08
CA ILE A 53 14.62 -0.52 -25.17
C ILE A 53 14.36 -1.19 -26.52
N THR A 54 14.72 -0.55 -27.63
CA THR A 54 14.53 -1.11 -28.99
C THR A 54 15.43 -2.30 -29.28
N GLY A 55 16.63 -2.36 -28.71
CA GLY A 55 17.54 -3.50 -28.81
C GLY A 55 17.15 -4.68 -27.90
N SER A 56 16.14 -4.55 -27.07
CA SER A 56 15.63 -5.61 -26.21
C SER A 56 14.60 -6.52 -26.93
N ASN A 57 14.19 -7.58 -26.24
CA ASN A 57 13.12 -8.45 -26.76
C ASN A 57 11.70 -7.85 -26.66
N LEU A 58 11.56 -6.56 -26.33
CA LEU A 58 10.23 -5.94 -26.13
C LEU A 58 9.38 -6.02 -27.42
N MET A 59 9.93 -5.62 -28.56
CA MET A 59 9.18 -5.65 -29.82
C MET A 59 8.77 -7.06 -30.23
N ALA A 60 9.71 -8.02 -30.17
CA ALA A 60 9.40 -9.42 -30.45
C ALA A 60 8.37 -10.01 -29.50
N LEU A 61 8.40 -9.62 -28.22
CA LEU A 61 7.39 -10.02 -27.25
C LEU A 61 6.01 -9.46 -27.62
N LEU A 62 5.92 -8.16 -27.92
CA LEU A 62 4.65 -7.52 -28.30
C LEU A 62 4.09 -8.12 -29.59
N GLU A 63 4.90 -8.31 -30.62
CA GLU A 63 4.49 -8.92 -31.91
C GLU A 63 3.95 -10.36 -31.74
N ASN A 64 4.47 -11.10 -30.76
CA ASN A 64 4.06 -12.50 -30.53
C ASN A 64 2.89 -12.66 -29.52
N THR A 65 2.63 -11.67 -28.67
CA THR A 65 1.68 -11.83 -27.56
C THR A 65 0.54 -10.81 -27.55
N HIS A 66 0.67 -9.72 -28.31
CA HIS A 66 -0.35 -8.70 -28.39
C HIS A 66 -1.48 -9.13 -29.36
N GLU A 67 -2.72 -8.95 -28.92
CA GLU A 67 -3.90 -9.13 -29.80
C GLU A 67 -4.23 -7.80 -30.47
N GLY A 68 -4.03 -7.69 -31.76
CA GLY A 68 -4.31 -6.50 -32.56
C GLY A 68 -3.13 -6.01 -33.40
N ASP A 69 -3.41 -5.03 -34.24
CA ASP A 69 -2.45 -4.46 -35.18
C ASP A 69 -1.71 -3.26 -34.60
N PHE A 70 -0.53 -2.96 -35.19
CA PHE A 70 0.18 -1.71 -34.86
C PHE A 70 -0.66 -0.47 -35.20
N PRO A 71 -0.46 0.66 -34.49
CA PRO A 71 0.55 0.90 -33.46
C PRO A 71 0.13 0.41 -32.07
N PHE A 72 1.09 -0.03 -31.26
CA PHE A 72 0.86 -0.30 -29.84
C PHE A 72 1.14 0.97 -29.02
N TYR A 73 0.25 1.26 -28.09
CA TYR A 73 0.31 2.49 -27.31
C TYR A 73 1.06 2.26 -25.98
N PHE A 74 2.04 3.13 -25.73
CA PHE A 74 2.83 3.08 -24.52
C PHE A 74 2.89 4.43 -23.80
N ARG A 75 3.35 4.40 -22.56
CA ARG A 75 3.70 5.57 -21.75
C ARG A 75 5.08 5.41 -21.15
N ILE A 76 5.81 6.52 -20.94
CA ILE A 76 7.04 6.55 -20.16
C ILE A 76 6.75 7.06 -18.75
N GLY A 77 7.04 6.24 -17.73
CA GLY A 77 7.00 6.62 -16.32
C GLY A 77 8.42 6.74 -15.74
N VAL A 78 8.82 7.93 -15.31
CA VAL A 78 10.15 8.17 -14.72
C VAL A 78 10.05 8.40 -13.22
N LYS A 79 10.73 7.56 -12.44
CA LYS A 79 10.88 7.70 -10.99
C LYS A 79 12.35 8.01 -10.67
N SER A 80 12.64 9.26 -10.39
CA SER A 80 14.00 9.75 -10.18
C SER A 80 14.07 10.92 -9.20
N ARG A 81 15.29 11.34 -8.86
CA ARG A 81 15.59 12.54 -8.07
C ARG A 81 15.41 13.85 -8.85
N MET A 82 15.28 13.79 -10.17
CA MET A 82 15.01 14.95 -11.02
C MET A 82 13.75 15.70 -10.60
N GLY A 83 13.70 17.00 -10.82
CA GLY A 83 12.49 17.82 -10.65
C GLY A 83 11.37 17.39 -11.60
N LEU A 84 10.12 17.75 -11.30
CA LEU A 84 8.95 17.33 -12.08
C LEU A 84 9.04 17.77 -13.56
N SER A 85 9.45 19.01 -13.82
CA SER A 85 9.60 19.55 -15.18
C SER A 85 10.66 18.81 -15.97
N GLU A 86 11.81 18.54 -15.34
CA GLU A 86 12.93 17.82 -15.96
C GLU A 86 12.56 16.37 -16.30
N ARG A 87 11.91 15.66 -15.35
CA ARG A 87 11.38 14.30 -15.60
C ARG A 87 10.43 14.27 -16.77
N SER A 88 9.53 15.25 -16.87
CA SER A 88 8.56 15.34 -17.97
C SER A 88 9.26 15.55 -19.32
N LYS A 89 10.25 16.44 -19.39
CA LYS A 89 11.04 16.67 -20.60
C LYS A 89 11.82 15.42 -21.03
N PHE A 90 12.45 14.76 -20.04
CA PHE A 90 13.20 13.52 -20.28
C PHE A 90 12.29 12.41 -20.80
N ALA A 91 11.14 12.16 -20.14
CA ALA A 91 10.17 11.17 -20.60
C ALA A 91 9.67 11.41 -22.02
N LYS A 92 9.35 12.68 -22.37
CA LYS A 92 8.92 13.06 -23.72
C LYS A 92 10.03 12.79 -24.76
N LYS A 93 11.29 13.10 -24.43
CA LYS A 93 12.42 12.86 -25.33
C LYS A 93 12.62 11.37 -25.59
N VAL A 94 12.57 10.53 -24.54
CA VAL A 94 12.65 9.07 -24.67
C VAL A 94 11.49 8.56 -25.54
N ALA A 95 10.28 9.01 -25.28
CA ALA A 95 9.09 8.58 -26.04
C ALA A 95 9.21 8.91 -27.54
N SER A 96 9.61 10.15 -27.87
CA SER A 96 9.80 10.57 -29.26
C SER A 96 10.84 9.73 -29.98
N LYS A 97 11.95 9.41 -29.30
CA LYS A 97 13.01 8.54 -29.86
C LYS A 97 12.54 7.10 -30.08
N LEU A 98 11.72 6.57 -29.18
CA LEU A 98 11.13 5.24 -29.35
C LEU A 98 10.18 5.19 -30.55
N GLU A 99 9.33 6.20 -30.73
CA GLU A 99 8.47 6.29 -31.89
C GLU A 99 9.27 6.30 -33.20
N GLU A 100 10.33 7.10 -33.26
CA GLU A 100 11.22 7.20 -34.41
C GLU A 100 11.92 5.86 -34.70
N LEU A 101 12.58 5.26 -33.70
CA LEU A 101 13.36 4.02 -33.85
C LEU A 101 12.50 2.80 -34.16
N THR A 102 11.23 2.82 -33.82
CA THR A 102 10.27 1.73 -34.12
C THR A 102 9.46 1.98 -35.40
N ALA A 103 9.81 2.99 -36.21
CA ALA A 103 9.04 3.41 -37.37
C ALA A 103 7.56 3.61 -37.02
N HIS A 104 7.28 4.21 -35.86
CA HIS A 104 5.94 4.44 -35.30
C HIS A 104 5.08 3.19 -35.02
N LYS A 105 5.69 2.00 -34.95
CA LYS A 105 5.00 0.81 -34.44
C LYS A 105 4.63 0.98 -32.96
N LEU A 106 5.43 1.72 -32.19
CA LEU A 106 5.09 2.19 -30.83
C LEU A 106 4.66 3.65 -30.89
N ARG A 107 3.55 3.99 -30.22
CA ARG A 107 3.03 5.35 -30.09
C ARG A 107 2.86 5.74 -28.65
N ASN A 108 3.41 6.90 -28.27
CA ASN A 108 3.25 7.40 -26.91
C ASN A 108 1.84 7.99 -26.71
N SER A 109 1.19 7.55 -25.63
CA SER A 109 -0.08 8.13 -25.17
C SER A 109 -0.06 8.31 -23.66
N THR A 110 -0.59 9.42 -23.15
CA THR A 110 -0.68 9.69 -21.72
C THR A 110 -1.98 9.19 -21.10
N SER A 111 -3.00 8.95 -21.91
CA SER A 111 -4.35 8.57 -21.48
C SER A 111 -4.79 7.17 -21.94
N HIS A 112 -4.36 6.76 -23.13
CA HIS A 112 -4.75 5.47 -23.71
C HIS A 112 -3.47 4.70 -24.06
N TYR A 113 -2.95 3.91 -23.10
CA TYR A 113 -1.75 3.11 -23.27
C TYR A 113 -1.97 1.71 -22.70
N GLU A 114 -1.37 0.73 -23.34
CA GLU A 114 -1.50 -0.68 -23.02
C GLU A 114 -0.42 -1.12 -22.02
N PHE A 115 0.74 -0.47 -22.11
CA PHE A 115 1.84 -0.71 -21.18
C PHE A 115 2.62 0.58 -20.87
N GLU A 116 3.28 0.57 -19.73
CA GLU A 116 4.15 1.66 -19.31
C GLU A 116 5.59 1.15 -19.18
N ILE A 117 6.51 1.81 -19.86
CA ILE A 117 7.93 1.62 -19.65
C ILE A 117 8.33 2.43 -18.44
N ARG A 118 8.65 1.73 -17.35
CA ARG A 118 9.00 2.32 -16.08
C ARG A 118 10.51 2.46 -15.96
N MET A 119 11.00 3.69 -15.87
CA MET A 119 12.40 4.05 -15.67
C MET A 119 12.63 4.43 -14.21
N ILE A 120 13.38 3.61 -13.46
CA ILE A 120 13.60 3.81 -12.04
C ILE A 120 15.08 4.08 -11.79
N GLU A 121 15.39 5.27 -11.27
CA GLU A 121 16.75 5.66 -10.92
C GLU A 121 17.28 4.83 -9.76
N GLY A 122 18.42 4.16 -10.01
CA GLY A 122 19.17 3.42 -8.99
C GLY A 122 20.09 4.32 -8.18
N LYS A 123 20.84 3.71 -7.25
CA LYS A 123 21.80 4.44 -6.40
C LYS A 123 22.97 5.02 -7.19
N SER A 124 23.40 4.33 -8.24
CA SER A 124 24.47 4.79 -9.15
C SER A 124 24.08 5.96 -10.04
N GLY A 125 22.76 6.32 -10.10
CA GLY A 125 22.22 7.28 -11.06
C GLY A 125 21.81 6.65 -12.40
N ASP A 126 22.09 5.37 -12.63
CA ASP A 126 21.58 4.64 -13.80
C ASP A 126 20.08 4.34 -13.62
N TYR A 127 19.37 4.20 -14.74
CA TYR A 127 17.96 3.84 -14.76
C TYR A 127 17.76 2.35 -14.99
N TYR A 128 17.02 1.69 -14.12
CA TYR A 128 16.47 0.36 -14.37
C TYR A 128 15.23 0.50 -15.25
N LEU A 129 15.18 -0.30 -16.33
CA LEU A 129 14.10 -0.31 -17.29
C LEU A 129 13.22 -1.53 -17.06
N LEU A 130 11.93 -1.28 -16.80
CA LEU A 130 10.95 -2.31 -16.49
C LEU A 130 9.64 -2.01 -17.23
N VAL A 131 8.78 -2.99 -17.40
CA VAL A 131 7.48 -2.81 -18.05
C VAL A 131 6.37 -3.07 -17.06
N LYS A 132 5.40 -2.17 -16.99
CA LYS A 132 4.12 -2.36 -16.34
C LYS A 132 3.06 -2.62 -17.41
N LEU A 133 2.36 -3.74 -17.30
CA LEU A 133 1.24 -4.03 -18.20
C LEU A 133 -0.04 -3.43 -17.63
N ASN A 134 -0.68 -2.56 -18.41
CA ASN A 134 -1.92 -1.90 -18.03
C ASN A 134 -3.14 -2.80 -18.25
N THR A 135 -2.95 -3.85 -19.06
CA THR A 135 -3.94 -4.90 -19.31
C THR A 135 -4.14 -5.82 -18.11
N ILE A 136 -3.17 -5.86 -17.18
CA ILE A 136 -3.33 -6.56 -15.89
C ILE A 136 -4.06 -5.64 -14.93
N VAL A 137 -5.38 -5.81 -14.84
CA VAL A 137 -6.22 -5.04 -13.93
C VAL A 137 -5.98 -5.49 -12.49
N ASP A 138 -5.54 -4.56 -11.64
CA ASP A 138 -5.36 -4.81 -10.21
C ASP A 138 -6.72 -4.73 -9.48
N ARG A 139 -7.29 -5.89 -9.16
CA ARG A 139 -8.57 -5.99 -8.42
C ARG A 139 -8.40 -6.24 -6.93
N ARG A 140 -7.17 -6.27 -6.41
CA ARG A 140 -6.91 -6.61 -5.00
C ARG A 140 -7.64 -5.72 -4.01
N PHE A 141 -7.84 -4.47 -4.38
CA PHE A 141 -8.43 -3.43 -3.53
C PHE A 141 -9.64 -2.76 -4.18
N SER A 142 -10.37 -3.49 -5.03
CA SER A 142 -11.56 -2.97 -5.75
C SER A 142 -12.66 -2.46 -4.81
N TYR A 143 -12.70 -2.92 -3.57
CA TYR A 143 -13.62 -2.42 -2.55
C TYR A 143 -13.34 -0.97 -2.14
N ARG A 144 -12.10 -0.49 -2.36
CA ARG A 144 -11.62 0.79 -1.85
C ARG A 144 -11.88 1.92 -2.86
N GLU A 145 -13.14 2.25 -3.06
CA GLU A 145 -13.56 3.34 -3.95
C GLU A 145 -13.57 4.69 -3.23
N GLU A 146 -14.05 4.71 -1.97
CA GLU A 146 -14.14 5.92 -1.18
C GLU A 146 -12.95 6.11 -0.25
N PHE A 147 -12.48 7.38 -0.11
CA PHE A 147 -11.36 7.74 0.77
C PHE A 147 -11.43 9.18 1.26
N ILE A 148 -10.68 9.47 2.31
CA ILE A 148 -10.36 10.82 2.79
C ILE A 148 -8.84 11.03 2.73
N PRO A 149 -8.32 12.27 2.73
CA PRO A 149 -6.88 12.54 2.55
C PRO A 149 -5.95 11.83 3.54
N THR A 150 -6.43 11.56 4.76
CA THR A 150 -5.67 10.89 5.83
C THR A 150 -5.78 9.37 5.80
N SER A 151 -6.58 8.79 4.91
CA SER A 151 -6.80 7.34 4.88
C SER A 151 -5.53 6.55 4.57
N ILE A 152 -5.28 5.49 5.32
CA ILE A 152 -4.24 4.52 5.01
C ILE A 152 -4.48 3.88 3.63
N LYS A 153 -3.39 3.65 2.89
CA LYS A 153 -3.48 2.91 1.62
C LYS A 153 -3.77 1.43 1.90
N PRO A 154 -4.67 0.78 1.15
CA PRO A 154 -5.01 -0.62 1.38
C PRO A 154 -3.81 -1.57 1.38
N VAL A 155 -2.83 -1.34 0.50
CA VAL A 155 -1.58 -2.13 0.47
C VAL A 155 -0.78 -2.01 1.78
N ASN A 156 -0.80 -0.85 2.44
CA ASN A 156 -0.13 -0.68 3.72
C ASN A 156 -0.90 -1.40 4.83
N ALA A 157 -2.23 -1.27 4.85
CA ALA A 157 -3.07 -2.01 5.80
C ALA A 157 -2.88 -3.53 5.64
N ALA A 158 -2.87 -4.04 4.41
CA ALA A 158 -2.58 -5.45 4.13
C ALA A 158 -1.19 -5.89 4.63
N LEU A 159 -0.16 -5.02 4.46
CA LEU A 159 1.18 -5.30 5.00
C LEU A 159 1.17 -5.37 6.53
N LEU A 160 0.46 -4.44 7.20
CA LEU A 160 0.36 -4.44 8.66
C LEU A 160 -0.33 -5.70 9.17
N VAL A 161 -1.39 -6.15 8.49
CA VAL A 161 -2.08 -7.41 8.80
C VAL A 161 -1.12 -8.60 8.69
N GLU A 162 -0.39 -8.73 7.57
CA GLU A 162 0.56 -9.83 7.37
C GLU A 162 1.67 -9.85 8.42
N LEU A 163 2.15 -8.67 8.86
CA LEU A 163 3.18 -8.58 9.90
C LEU A 163 2.65 -8.85 11.31
N ALA A 164 1.35 -8.67 11.54
CA ALA A 164 0.72 -8.82 12.84
C ALA A 164 -0.08 -10.12 12.98
N LYS A 165 -0.30 -10.89 11.92
CA LYS A 165 -1.26 -12.02 11.90
C LYS A 165 -1.04 -13.06 12.99
N ASP A 166 0.21 -13.32 13.39
CA ASP A 166 0.54 -14.27 14.43
C ASP A 166 0.12 -13.79 15.86
N TYR A 167 -0.27 -12.52 15.98
CA TYR A 167 -0.78 -11.90 17.21
C TYR A 167 -2.28 -11.65 17.16
N MET A 168 -2.91 -11.86 16.01
CA MET A 168 -4.35 -11.70 15.84
C MET A 168 -5.08 -12.92 16.34
N ILE A 169 -6.22 -12.69 16.98
CA ILE A 169 -7.04 -13.73 17.57
C ILE A 169 -8.12 -14.12 16.55
N PRO A 170 -8.20 -15.39 16.11
CA PRO A 170 -9.33 -15.88 15.33
C PRO A 170 -10.65 -15.73 16.11
N ASP A 171 -11.72 -15.42 15.41
CA ASP A 171 -13.07 -15.22 15.97
C ASP A 171 -13.14 -14.14 17.08
N ALA A 172 -12.18 -13.20 17.09
CA ALA A 172 -12.14 -12.09 18.04
C ALA A 172 -13.28 -11.10 17.84
N GLN A 173 -13.67 -10.45 18.94
CA GLN A 173 -14.35 -9.17 18.89
C GLN A 173 -13.33 -8.04 18.71
N ILE A 174 -13.41 -7.35 17.58
CA ILE A 174 -12.39 -6.41 17.13
C ILE A 174 -12.92 -4.99 17.21
N LEU A 175 -12.09 -4.06 17.68
CA LEU A 175 -12.39 -2.64 17.70
C LEU A 175 -11.32 -1.84 16.95
N ASP A 176 -11.75 -0.96 16.06
CA ASP A 176 -10.93 0.15 15.55
C ASP A 176 -11.53 1.48 16.01
N PRO A 177 -10.97 2.12 17.04
CA PRO A 177 -11.51 3.36 17.60
C PRO A 177 -11.22 4.61 16.75
N PHE A 178 -10.47 4.48 15.65
CA PHE A 178 -10.15 5.53 14.70
C PHE A 178 -10.26 5.03 13.26
N CYS A 179 -11.38 4.37 12.95
CA CYS A 179 -11.52 3.51 11.78
C CYS A 179 -11.44 4.23 10.43
N GLY A 180 -11.61 5.57 10.42
CA GLY A 180 -11.65 6.33 9.18
C GLY A 180 -12.66 5.72 8.20
N VAL A 181 -12.18 5.34 7.02
CA VAL A 181 -13.00 4.73 5.96
C VAL A 181 -12.98 3.18 5.98
N GLY A 182 -12.66 2.56 7.12
CA GLY A 182 -12.79 1.13 7.38
C GLY A 182 -11.66 0.25 6.86
N THR A 183 -10.63 0.79 6.23
CA THR A 183 -9.60 0.01 5.52
C THR A 183 -8.86 -1.01 6.41
N MET A 184 -8.52 -0.64 7.65
CA MET A 184 -7.83 -1.53 8.59
C MET A 184 -8.67 -2.77 8.90
N LEU A 185 -9.94 -2.58 9.27
CA LEU A 185 -10.86 -3.67 9.59
C LEU A 185 -11.13 -4.57 8.38
N ILE A 186 -11.34 -3.98 7.20
CA ILE A 186 -11.58 -4.75 5.97
C ILE A 186 -10.37 -5.65 5.64
N GLU A 187 -9.15 -5.13 5.71
CA GLU A 187 -7.95 -5.93 5.44
C GLU A 187 -7.71 -7.01 6.50
N ARG A 188 -7.98 -6.69 7.77
CA ARG A 188 -7.87 -7.63 8.88
C ARG A 188 -8.80 -8.83 8.68
N GLN A 189 -10.05 -8.60 8.32
CA GLN A 189 -11.05 -9.63 8.08
C GLN A 189 -10.74 -10.55 6.89
N LYS A 190 -9.95 -10.07 5.92
CA LYS A 190 -9.53 -10.88 4.75
C LYS A 190 -8.48 -11.93 5.07
N VAL A 191 -7.73 -11.76 6.15
CA VAL A 191 -6.60 -12.63 6.50
C VAL A 191 -6.91 -13.49 7.73
N VAL A 192 -7.41 -12.88 8.80
CA VAL A 192 -7.84 -13.58 10.01
C VAL A 192 -9.26 -13.14 10.32
N LYS A 193 -10.25 -14.02 10.16
CA LYS A 193 -11.64 -13.68 10.43
C LYS A 193 -11.87 -13.43 11.91
N GLY A 194 -12.55 -12.32 12.23
CA GLY A 194 -13.10 -12.05 13.55
C GLY A 194 -14.57 -12.46 13.62
N ASN A 195 -15.09 -12.59 14.82
CA ASN A 195 -16.50 -12.83 15.05
C ASN A 195 -17.32 -11.56 14.75
N THR A 196 -16.90 -10.45 15.38
CA THR A 196 -17.59 -9.16 15.23
C THR A 196 -16.55 -8.04 15.13
N SER A 197 -16.79 -7.06 14.27
CA SER A 197 -15.92 -5.90 14.10
C SER A 197 -16.68 -4.61 14.30
N TYR A 198 -16.11 -3.71 15.09
CA TYR A 198 -16.62 -2.38 15.37
C TYR A 198 -15.62 -1.32 14.93
N GLY A 199 -16.10 -0.32 14.18
CA GLY A 199 -15.33 0.84 13.78
C GLY A 199 -15.94 2.11 14.35
N ILE A 200 -15.14 2.96 14.98
CA ILE A 200 -15.58 4.24 15.51
C ILE A 200 -14.81 5.35 14.81
N ASP A 201 -15.49 6.38 14.38
CA ASP A 201 -14.90 7.63 13.92
C ASP A 201 -15.82 8.81 14.28
N HIS A 202 -15.22 9.95 14.60
CA HIS A 202 -15.98 11.17 14.91
C HIS A 202 -16.49 11.89 13.65
N SER A 203 -15.94 11.56 12.46
CA SER A 203 -16.35 12.13 11.18
C SER A 203 -17.51 11.35 10.57
N PRO A 204 -18.70 11.97 10.40
CA PRO A 204 -19.81 11.32 9.69
C PRO A 204 -19.45 10.92 8.27
N GLU A 205 -18.68 11.78 7.55
CA GLU A 205 -18.20 11.49 6.19
C GLU A 205 -17.32 10.23 6.14
N ALA A 206 -16.43 10.06 7.11
CA ALA A 206 -15.59 8.87 7.19
C ALA A 206 -16.42 7.60 7.39
N ILE A 207 -17.44 7.65 8.27
CA ILE A 207 -18.33 6.52 8.54
C ILE A 207 -19.18 6.16 7.32
N GLU A 208 -19.74 7.12 6.59
CA GLU A 208 -20.49 6.86 5.35
C GLU A 208 -19.61 6.13 4.32
N LYS A 209 -18.39 6.61 4.12
CA LYS A 209 -17.40 5.99 3.24
C LYS A 209 -16.96 4.61 3.73
N ALA A 210 -16.83 4.41 5.04
CA ALA A 210 -16.51 3.11 5.62
C ALA A 210 -17.61 2.08 5.34
N ILE A 211 -18.87 2.44 5.52
CA ILE A 211 -20.01 1.58 5.21
C ILE A 211 -20.01 1.22 3.71
N TYR A 212 -19.82 2.20 2.84
CA TYR A 212 -19.78 1.98 1.40
C TYR A 212 -18.65 0.99 1.00
N ASN A 213 -17.43 1.23 1.43
CA ASN A 213 -16.28 0.36 1.15
C ASN A 213 -16.48 -1.06 1.72
N THR A 214 -17.07 -1.18 2.90
CA THR A 214 -17.31 -2.47 3.57
C THR A 214 -18.36 -3.30 2.83
N ASN A 215 -19.40 -2.66 2.31
CA ASN A 215 -20.40 -3.30 1.46
C ASN A 215 -19.75 -3.82 0.15
N LEU A 216 -18.89 -3.03 -0.48
CA LEU A 216 -18.13 -3.48 -1.66
C LEU A 216 -17.13 -4.61 -1.36
N ALA A 217 -16.66 -4.70 -0.12
CA ALA A 217 -15.79 -5.78 0.35
C ALA A 217 -16.55 -7.07 0.70
N ASP A 218 -17.88 -7.06 0.64
CA ASP A 218 -18.78 -8.14 1.08
C ASP A 218 -18.49 -8.58 2.53
N GLN A 219 -18.43 -7.59 3.43
CA GLN A 219 -18.14 -7.79 4.85
C GLN A 219 -19.17 -7.08 5.74
N ILE A 220 -19.18 -7.46 7.01
CA ILE A 220 -20.03 -6.86 8.04
C ILE A 220 -19.12 -6.22 9.08
N VAL A 221 -19.31 -4.91 9.28
CA VAL A 221 -18.67 -4.12 10.35
C VAL A 221 -19.69 -3.17 10.93
N HIS A 222 -19.75 -3.07 12.24
CA HIS A 222 -20.64 -2.15 12.95
C HIS A 222 -19.93 -0.79 13.10
N TYR A 223 -20.35 0.19 12.32
CA TYR A 223 -19.80 1.54 12.37
C TYR A 223 -20.59 2.47 13.26
N ILE A 224 -19.87 3.26 14.06
CA ILE A 224 -20.44 4.18 15.06
C ILE A 224 -19.82 5.55 14.88
N ASN A 225 -20.65 6.54 14.55
CA ASN A 225 -20.21 7.93 14.50
C ASN A 225 -20.22 8.55 15.90
N LYS A 226 -19.07 8.55 16.57
CA LYS A 226 -18.93 9.04 17.95
C LYS A 226 -17.47 9.37 18.28
N ASP A 227 -17.27 10.16 19.35
CA ASP A 227 -15.97 10.20 20.01
C ASP A 227 -15.72 8.87 20.73
N CYS A 228 -14.66 8.15 20.32
CA CYS A 228 -14.33 6.84 20.86
C CYS A 228 -14.11 6.87 22.38
N PHE A 229 -13.63 7.96 22.96
CA PHE A 229 -13.37 8.06 24.38
C PHE A 229 -14.64 8.06 25.23
N THR A 230 -15.80 8.38 24.62
CA THR A 230 -17.14 8.31 25.25
C THR A 230 -17.86 6.99 24.96
N PHE A 231 -17.25 6.12 24.15
CA PHE A 231 -17.85 4.83 23.78
C PHE A 231 -17.78 3.83 24.93
N THR A 232 -18.86 3.10 25.12
CA THR A 232 -18.98 1.96 26.04
C THR A 232 -19.62 0.80 25.30
N HIS A 233 -19.31 -0.41 25.70
CA HIS A 233 -19.87 -1.64 25.16
C HIS A 233 -20.13 -2.63 26.30
N ASP A 234 -21.14 -3.47 26.17
CA ASP A 234 -21.54 -4.40 27.23
C ASP A 234 -20.57 -5.58 27.38
N TYR A 235 -19.86 -5.90 26.31
CA TYR A 235 -18.90 -6.98 26.25
C TYR A 235 -17.49 -6.43 25.97
N PRO A 236 -16.44 -7.03 26.58
CA PRO A 236 -15.06 -6.63 26.28
C PRO A 236 -14.66 -7.05 24.87
N PHE A 237 -13.75 -6.29 24.27
CA PHE A 237 -13.11 -6.63 23.04
C PHE A 237 -11.88 -7.51 23.27
N ASP A 238 -11.59 -8.38 22.31
CA ASP A 238 -10.38 -9.22 22.34
C ASP A 238 -9.20 -8.51 21.67
N GLU A 239 -9.48 -7.61 20.74
CA GLU A 239 -8.47 -6.98 19.92
C GLU A 239 -8.83 -5.52 19.59
N ILE A 240 -7.86 -4.62 19.75
CA ILE A 240 -7.87 -3.31 19.08
C ILE A 240 -6.90 -3.37 17.91
N PHE A 241 -7.39 -3.12 16.68
CA PHE A 241 -6.58 -3.06 15.47
C PHE A 241 -6.79 -1.74 14.77
N THR A 242 -5.82 -0.82 14.85
CA THR A 242 -6.04 0.58 14.48
C THR A 242 -4.82 1.29 13.89
N GLU A 243 -5.07 2.30 13.05
CA GLU A 243 -4.09 3.35 12.71
C GLU A 243 -4.29 4.54 13.65
N MET A 244 -3.28 4.82 14.46
CA MET A 244 -3.36 5.96 15.39
C MET A 244 -3.33 7.30 14.67
N PRO A 245 -4.12 8.28 15.12
CA PRO A 245 -4.04 9.64 14.61
C PRO A 245 -2.63 10.23 14.70
N TYR A 246 -2.29 11.08 13.75
CA TYR A 246 -1.00 11.77 13.69
C TYR A 246 -1.17 13.24 13.32
N ALA A 247 -0.16 14.05 13.63
CA ALA A 247 -0.17 15.47 13.33
C ALA A 247 -0.25 15.71 11.81
N THR A 248 -1.15 16.61 11.44
CA THR A 248 -1.38 17.07 10.07
C THR A 248 -1.50 18.59 10.09
N GLY A 249 -1.71 19.24 8.95
CA GLY A 249 -1.99 20.67 8.93
C GLY A 249 -3.22 21.11 9.74
N GLN A 250 -4.09 20.15 10.12
CA GLN A 250 -5.33 20.40 10.90
C GLN A 250 -5.21 20.03 12.38
N LYS A 251 -4.28 19.13 12.75
CA LYS A 251 -4.08 18.67 14.13
C LYS A 251 -2.64 18.92 14.54
N THR A 252 -2.47 19.55 15.70
CA THR A 252 -1.18 19.86 16.31
C THR A 252 -0.58 18.66 17.02
N GLU A 253 0.72 18.67 17.29
CA GLU A 253 1.40 17.65 18.11
C GLU A 253 0.83 17.57 19.54
N ALA A 254 0.38 18.69 20.11
CA ALA A 254 -0.21 18.72 21.45
C ALA A 254 -1.55 17.96 21.46
N GLU A 255 -2.42 18.19 20.48
CA GLU A 255 -3.70 17.47 20.35
C GLU A 255 -3.47 15.98 20.11
N ILE A 256 -2.48 15.63 19.29
CA ILE A 256 -2.12 14.22 19.07
C ILE A 256 -1.62 13.57 20.36
N ARG A 257 -0.77 14.24 21.12
CA ARG A 257 -0.29 13.74 22.41
C ARG A 257 -1.44 13.46 23.38
N GLU A 258 -2.44 14.36 23.43
CA GLU A 258 -3.65 14.18 24.25
C GLU A 258 -4.43 12.92 23.83
N VAL A 259 -4.56 12.66 22.51
CA VAL A 259 -5.20 11.43 21.99
C VAL A 259 -4.49 10.19 22.56
N TYR A 260 -3.13 10.13 22.52
CA TYR A 260 -2.40 8.98 23.05
C TYR A 260 -2.55 8.86 24.58
N GLU A 261 -2.59 9.98 25.30
CA GLU A 261 -2.81 9.98 26.74
C GLU A 261 -4.16 9.43 27.14
N LYS A 262 -5.22 9.74 26.39
CA LYS A 262 -6.59 9.23 26.59
C LYS A 262 -6.78 7.79 26.06
N PHE A 263 -6.03 7.40 25.03
CA PHE A 263 -6.20 6.12 24.34
C PHE A 263 -5.93 4.92 25.26
N PHE A 264 -4.85 4.90 26.02
CA PHE A 264 -4.51 3.74 26.84
C PHE A 264 -5.47 3.49 28.01
N PRO A 265 -5.92 4.48 28.77
CA PRO A 265 -7.03 4.29 29.73
C PRO A 265 -8.31 3.81 29.05
N PHE A 266 -8.65 4.33 27.88
CA PHE A 266 -9.77 3.86 27.09
C PHE A 266 -9.61 2.39 26.70
N ALA A 267 -8.46 2.01 26.11
CA ALA A 267 -8.15 0.64 25.72
C ALA A 267 -8.27 -0.32 26.91
N LYS A 268 -7.76 0.08 28.08
CA LYS A 268 -7.88 -0.71 29.33
C LYS A 268 -9.33 -0.94 29.77
N ARG A 269 -10.21 0.01 29.48
CA ARG A 269 -11.64 -0.09 29.83
C ARG A 269 -12.42 -1.02 28.88
N VAL A 270 -12.05 -1.05 27.60
CA VAL A 270 -12.83 -1.77 26.58
C VAL A 270 -12.28 -3.15 26.26
N LEU A 271 -10.99 -3.40 26.53
CA LEU A 271 -10.35 -4.72 26.29
C LEU A 271 -10.61 -5.68 27.46
N GLY A 272 -10.78 -6.94 27.10
CA GLY A 272 -10.74 -8.05 28.06
C GLY A 272 -9.34 -8.27 28.65
N PRO A 273 -9.22 -9.12 29.69
CA PRO A 273 -7.96 -9.36 30.40
C PRO A 273 -6.81 -9.84 29.50
N GLU A 274 -7.12 -10.60 28.48
CA GLU A 274 -6.18 -11.15 27.48
C GLU A 274 -6.13 -10.32 26.19
N GLY A 275 -6.78 -9.16 26.17
CA GLY A 275 -6.93 -8.33 25.00
C GLY A 275 -5.60 -7.81 24.45
N THR A 276 -5.51 -7.70 23.13
CA THR A 276 -4.31 -7.29 22.41
C THR A 276 -4.54 -5.98 21.69
N ILE A 277 -3.56 -5.09 21.71
CA ILE A 277 -3.54 -3.88 20.90
C ILE A 277 -2.54 -4.07 19.77
N ILE A 278 -3.00 -3.92 18.53
CA ILE A 278 -2.19 -3.92 17.32
C ILE A 278 -2.39 -2.55 16.69
N MET A 279 -1.39 -1.69 16.76
CA MET A 279 -1.49 -0.32 16.29
C MET A 279 -0.40 0.08 15.31
N TYR A 280 -0.78 0.79 14.28
CA TYR A 280 0.13 1.51 13.40
C TYR A 280 0.25 2.96 13.87
N THR A 281 1.47 3.44 14.06
CA THR A 281 1.71 4.76 14.66
C THR A 281 2.94 5.46 14.06
N ARG A 282 2.91 6.79 14.05
CA ARG A 282 4.08 7.65 13.79
C ARG A 282 4.73 8.14 15.07
N ASN A 283 4.08 7.99 16.21
CA ASN A 283 4.47 8.55 17.50
C ASN A 283 4.82 7.44 18.52
N ARG A 284 5.81 6.59 18.19
CA ARG A 284 6.19 5.47 19.05
C ARG A 284 6.57 5.87 20.48
N GLU A 285 7.13 7.06 20.65
CA GLU A 285 7.54 7.55 21.98
C GLU A 285 6.31 7.84 22.87
N TYR A 286 5.20 8.34 22.28
CA TYR A 286 3.95 8.47 23.02
C TYR A 286 3.39 7.10 23.41
N VAL A 287 3.47 6.10 22.51
CA VAL A 287 3.08 4.72 22.86
C VAL A 287 3.89 4.22 24.03
N LYS A 288 5.22 4.32 24.01
CA LYS A 288 6.11 3.88 25.10
C LYS A 288 5.79 4.61 26.41
N GLN A 289 5.54 5.90 26.34
CA GLN A 289 5.26 6.72 27.52
C GLN A 289 3.92 6.34 28.19
N PHE A 290 2.85 6.22 27.39
CA PHE A 290 1.48 6.08 27.93
C PHE A 290 1.04 4.63 28.11
N ALA A 291 1.57 3.68 27.33
CA ALA A 291 1.29 2.26 27.51
C ALA A 291 1.72 1.77 28.90
N VAL A 292 2.94 2.11 29.31
CA VAL A 292 3.48 1.72 30.62
C VAL A 292 2.62 2.27 31.78
N LYS A 293 2.16 3.54 31.66
CA LYS A 293 1.28 4.17 32.67
C LYS A 293 -0.06 3.44 32.84
N SER A 294 -0.50 2.72 31.80
CA SER A 294 -1.76 1.96 31.79
C SER A 294 -1.54 0.44 31.94
N ASN A 295 -0.32 0.03 32.32
CA ASN A 295 0.08 -1.37 32.53
C ASN A 295 -0.02 -2.24 31.25
N PHE A 296 0.20 -1.64 30.07
CA PHE A 296 0.40 -2.41 28.85
C PHE A 296 1.88 -2.68 28.62
N ARG A 297 2.19 -3.92 28.23
CA ARG A 297 3.52 -4.38 27.85
C ARG A 297 3.65 -4.40 26.34
N ILE A 298 4.69 -3.79 25.78
CA ILE A 298 5.02 -3.86 24.37
C ILE A 298 5.63 -5.24 24.09
N LEU A 299 4.96 -6.02 23.26
CA LEU A 299 5.40 -7.36 22.83
C LEU A 299 6.30 -7.28 21.61
N LYS A 300 5.96 -6.39 20.67
CA LYS A 300 6.67 -6.24 19.39
C LYS A 300 6.65 -4.79 18.94
N GLU A 301 7.77 -4.36 18.36
CA GLU A 301 7.91 -3.10 17.67
C GLU A 301 8.58 -3.38 16.31
N ILE A 302 7.93 -3.01 15.22
CA ILE A 302 8.43 -3.20 13.85
C ILE A 302 8.42 -1.84 13.15
N LYS A 303 9.58 -1.38 12.70
CA LYS A 303 9.68 -0.16 11.89
C LYS A 303 9.16 -0.42 10.47
N ILE A 304 8.16 0.33 10.05
CA ILE A 304 7.50 0.17 8.74
C ILE A 304 8.12 1.10 7.71
N THR A 305 8.19 2.40 8.00
CA THR A 305 8.79 3.40 7.11
C THR A 305 9.85 4.23 7.78
N GLN A 306 10.73 4.85 6.98
CA GLN A 306 11.77 5.75 7.48
C GLN A 306 11.43 7.23 7.31
N ARG A 307 10.57 7.57 6.34
CA ARG A 307 10.21 8.97 6.04
C ARG A 307 8.77 9.04 5.52
N PRO A 308 7.83 9.54 6.30
CA PRO A 308 7.94 9.74 7.76
C PRO A 308 8.17 8.42 8.49
N GLU A 309 8.80 8.47 9.66
CA GLU A 309 8.95 7.27 10.48
C GLU A 309 7.59 6.75 10.94
N SER A 310 7.41 5.45 10.88
CA SER A 310 6.20 4.79 11.36
C SER A 310 6.49 3.37 11.83
N TYR A 311 5.65 2.89 12.71
CA TYR A 311 5.85 1.65 13.44
C TYR A 311 4.55 0.86 13.56
N LEU A 312 4.65 -0.45 13.44
CA LEU A 312 3.65 -1.38 13.93
C LEU A 312 4.05 -1.78 15.34
N MET A 313 3.16 -1.57 16.30
CA MET A 313 3.37 -1.89 17.69
C MET A 313 2.29 -2.83 18.18
N ILE A 314 2.71 -3.88 18.89
CA ILE A 314 1.83 -4.91 19.43
C ILE A 314 2.01 -4.91 20.95
N LEU A 315 0.90 -4.78 21.68
CA LEU A 315 0.89 -4.63 23.13
C LEU A 315 -0.15 -5.56 23.77
N LYS A 316 0.11 -5.90 25.01
CA LYS A 316 -0.79 -6.70 25.84
C LYS A 316 -0.76 -6.23 27.30
#